data_9eb6be68a206e079bea7bc67e050b5bc
#
_entry.id   9eb6be68a206e079bea7bc67e050b5bc
#
_cell.length_a   1.000
_cell.length_b   1.000
_cell.length_c   1.000
_cell.angle_alpha   90.00
_cell.angle_beta   90.00
_cell.angle_gamma   90.00
#
_symmetry.space_group_name_H-M   'P 1'
#
loop_
_entity.id
_entity.type
_entity.pdbx_description
1 polymer ?
#
loop_
_entity_poly.entity_id
_entity_poly.type
_entity_poly.pdbx_seq_one_letter_code
_entity_poly.pdbx_strand_id
1 'polypeptide(L)'
;MTKDAYEMNDTEIRARIVTLGFQNDERLFIAFYRKLQQGLPEGTGIVLRGSIVTNKRHEDGTPFDSQGAGSSDIDVTLVGSKVMEAWSSDGFYIPGLHTKPLCDKDPDIAPSLNPLRESLQKLVGRPVNFQATSSLVIYGRDVLFGEPYFVVVPSGETA
;
A
#
# COMPACT_ATOMS: atom_id res chain seq x y z
N MET A 1 17.62 -2.70 18.92
CA MET A 1 16.56 -3.70 18.74
C MET A 1 15.35 -3.08 18.05
N THR A 2 14.88 -3.71 16.99
CA THR A 2 13.74 -3.19 16.23
C THR A 2 12.43 -3.43 16.99
N LYS A 3 11.67 -2.37 17.23
CA LYS A 3 10.39 -2.47 17.92
C LYS A 3 9.35 -3.13 17.03
N ASP A 4 8.55 -4.05 17.58
CA ASP A 4 7.46 -4.70 16.85
C ASP A 4 6.35 -3.69 16.54
N ALA A 5 5.79 -3.76 15.32
CA ALA A 5 4.75 -2.83 14.89
C ALA A 5 3.50 -2.88 15.78
N TYR A 6 3.18 -4.03 16.37
CA TYR A 6 2.07 -4.15 17.31
C TYR A 6 2.27 -3.32 18.58
N GLU A 7 3.50 -2.98 18.92
CA GLU A 7 3.87 -2.20 20.10
C GLU A 7 4.07 -0.73 19.80
N MET A 8 3.96 -0.32 18.54
CA MET A 8 4.24 1.05 18.09
C MET A 8 2.95 1.86 17.98
N ASN A 9 3.04 3.14 18.33
CA ASN A 9 1.97 4.08 18.03
C ASN A 9 2.10 4.59 16.58
N ASP A 10 1.09 5.34 16.12
CA ASP A 10 1.06 5.82 14.73
C ASP A 10 2.25 6.71 14.37
N THR A 11 2.71 7.55 15.29
CA THR A 11 3.88 8.41 15.08
C THR A 11 5.14 7.58 14.84
N GLU A 12 5.32 6.52 15.62
CA GLU A 12 6.47 5.62 15.49
C GLU A 12 6.41 4.83 14.17
N ILE A 13 5.23 4.32 13.81
CA ILE A 13 5.04 3.58 12.55
C ILE A 13 5.32 4.51 11.36
N ARG A 14 4.79 5.74 11.39
CA ARG A 14 5.01 6.72 10.32
C ARG A 14 6.49 7.03 10.15
N ALA A 15 7.20 7.24 11.25
CA ALA A 15 8.64 7.51 11.21
C ALA A 15 9.41 6.33 10.60
N ARG A 16 9.05 5.09 10.95
CA ARG A 16 9.66 3.89 10.37
C ARG A 16 9.40 3.81 8.87
N ILE A 17 8.17 4.07 8.44
CA ILE A 17 7.79 4.05 7.01
C ILE A 17 8.66 5.05 6.23
N VAL A 18 8.78 6.27 6.72
CA VAL A 18 9.59 7.31 6.06
C VAL A 18 11.05 6.88 5.97
N THR A 19 11.58 6.29 7.04
CA THR A 19 12.97 5.82 7.08
C THR A 19 13.18 4.65 6.10
N LEU A 20 12.30 3.66 6.11
CA LEU A 20 12.49 2.45 5.31
C LEU A 20 12.21 2.66 3.82
N GLY A 21 11.09 3.29 3.49
CA GLY A 21 10.61 3.35 2.12
C GLY A 21 10.85 4.66 1.39
N PHE A 22 11.17 5.73 2.12
CA PHE A 22 11.22 7.08 1.57
C PHE A 22 12.53 7.79 1.86
N GLN A 23 13.62 7.04 1.98
CA GLN A 23 14.99 7.56 2.13
C GLN A 23 15.13 8.52 3.31
N ASN A 24 14.36 8.29 4.38
CA ASN A 24 14.32 9.16 5.56
C ASN A 24 13.98 10.62 5.20
N ASP A 25 13.19 10.81 4.14
CA ASP A 25 12.79 12.14 3.66
C ASP A 25 11.27 12.29 3.74
N GLU A 26 10.82 13.08 4.71
CA GLU A 26 9.41 13.37 4.94
C GLU A 26 8.74 13.99 3.71
N ARG A 27 9.47 14.82 2.95
CA ARG A 27 8.94 15.48 1.75
C ARG A 27 8.68 14.47 0.63
N LEU A 28 9.52 13.44 0.53
CA LEU A 28 9.32 12.37 -0.45
C LEU A 28 8.06 11.58 -0.10
N PHE A 29 7.84 11.27 1.16
CA PHE A 29 6.64 10.58 1.62
C PHE A 29 5.38 11.39 1.32
N ILE A 30 5.40 12.70 1.60
CA ILE A 30 4.28 13.60 1.32
C ILE A 30 4.02 13.67 -0.20
N ALA A 31 5.06 13.81 -1.01
CA ALA A 31 4.92 13.83 -2.47
C ALA A 31 4.27 12.54 -2.98
N PHE A 32 4.65 11.41 -2.41
CA PHE A 32 4.10 10.10 -2.77
C PHE A 32 2.58 10.04 -2.54
N TYR A 33 2.11 10.32 -1.33
CA TYR A 33 0.68 10.18 -1.06
C TYR A 33 -0.16 11.29 -1.70
N ARG A 34 0.39 12.48 -1.91
CA ARG A 34 -0.31 13.54 -2.66
C ARG A 34 -0.50 13.16 -4.11
N LYS A 35 0.51 12.54 -4.73
CA LYS A 35 0.41 12.05 -6.10
C LYS A 35 -0.66 10.98 -6.21
N LEU A 36 -0.75 10.10 -5.22
CA LEU A 36 -1.84 9.13 -5.13
C LEU A 36 -3.20 9.81 -5.07
N GLN A 37 -3.37 10.77 -4.16
CA GLN A 37 -4.64 11.49 -4.01
C GLN A 37 -5.07 12.17 -5.32
N GLN A 38 -4.13 12.77 -6.04
CA GLN A 38 -4.41 13.47 -7.28
C GLN A 38 -4.79 12.52 -8.43
N GLY A 39 -4.24 11.31 -8.42
CA GLY A 39 -4.45 10.33 -9.48
C GLY A 39 -5.59 9.34 -9.23
N LEU A 40 -6.26 9.40 -8.09
CA LEU A 40 -7.30 8.45 -7.69
C LEU A 40 -8.65 9.15 -7.54
N PRO A 41 -9.77 8.40 -7.60
CA PRO A 41 -11.09 8.98 -7.35
C PRO A 41 -11.14 9.70 -6.00
N GLU A 42 -11.87 10.79 -5.95
CA GLU A 42 -12.07 11.56 -4.72
C GLU A 42 -12.63 10.67 -3.61
N GLY A 43 -12.09 10.80 -2.41
CA GLY A 43 -12.53 10.02 -1.26
C GLY A 43 -11.84 8.66 -1.13
N THR A 44 -10.94 8.29 -2.04
CA THR A 44 -10.18 7.05 -1.91
C THR A 44 -9.27 7.10 -0.69
N GLY A 45 -9.40 6.13 0.20
CA GLY A 45 -8.48 5.96 1.33
C GLY A 45 -7.16 5.38 0.87
N ILE A 46 -6.07 5.77 1.54
CA ILE A 46 -4.71 5.30 1.22
C ILE A 46 -4.13 4.68 2.48
N VAL A 47 -3.78 3.40 2.40
CA VAL A 47 -3.26 2.63 3.52
C VAL A 47 -1.97 1.95 3.08
N LEU A 48 -0.95 1.97 3.93
CA LEU A 48 0.27 1.21 3.73
C LEU A 48 0.25 -0.02 4.61
N ARG A 49 0.74 -1.13 4.06
CA ARG A 49 0.78 -2.40 4.77
C ARG A 49 2.02 -3.18 4.34
N GLY A 50 2.23 -4.35 4.95
CA GLY A 50 3.33 -5.24 4.60
C GLY A 50 4.65 -4.84 5.23
N SER A 51 5.75 -5.19 4.60
CA SER A 51 7.10 -5.08 5.19
C SER A 51 7.52 -3.66 5.51
N ILE A 52 7.00 -2.65 4.82
CA ILE A 52 7.29 -1.25 5.15
C ILE A 52 6.76 -0.86 6.54
N VAL A 53 5.69 -1.51 6.99
CA VAL A 53 5.07 -1.29 8.30
C VAL A 53 5.69 -2.21 9.35
N THR A 54 5.79 -3.51 9.04
CA THR A 54 6.25 -4.52 10.00
C THR A 54 7.75 -4.64 10.08
N ASN A 55 8.47 -4.16 9.08
CA ASN A 55 9.92 -4.38 8.88
C ASN A 55 10.27 -5.87 8.85
N LYS A 56 9.35 -6.69 8.34
CA LYS A 56 9.54 -8.13 8.16
C LYS A 56 9.00 -8.53 6.79
N ARG A 57 9.87 -9.09 5.95
CA ARG A 57 9.46 -9.58 4.65
C ARG A 57 8.57 -10.81 4.82
N HIS A 58 7.51 -10.88 4.03
CA HIS A 58 6.55 -11.97 4.10
C HIS A 58 7.20 -13.33 3.78
N GLU A 59 8.13 -13.37 2.82
CA GLU A 59 8.72 -14.61 2.33
C GLU A 59 9.59 -15.31 3.39
N ASP A 60 10.36 -14.55 4.16
CA ASP A 60 11.40 -15.13 5.02
C ASP A 60 11.57 -14.43 6.39
N GLY A 61 10.75 -13.41 6.67
CA GLY A 61 10.83 -12.68 7.94
C GLY A 61 12.03 -11.78 8.11
N THR A 62 12.87 -11.62 7.06
CA THR A 62 14.00 -10.72 7.11
C THR A 62 13.58 -9.26 7.00
N PRO A 63 14.44 -8.31 7.42
CA PRO A 63 14.08 -6.89 7.38
C PRO A 63 13.80 -6.34 5.98
N PHE A 64 13.05 -5.25 5.91
CA PHE A 64 12.80 -4.48 4.69
C PHE A 64 14.15 -4.15 4.02
N ASP A 65 14.20 -4.34 2.69
CA ASP A 65 15.41 -4.13 1.87
C ASP A 65 16.61 -5.03 2.25
N SER A 66 16.39 -6.13 2.94
CA SER A 66 17.48 -7.06 3.30
C SER A 66 18.21 -7.65 2.08
N GLN A 67 17.57 -7.67 0.90
CA GLN A 67 18.16 -8.16 -0.35
C GLN A 67 18.84 -7.03 -1.15
N GLY A 68 18.96 -5.85 -0.59
CA GLY A 68 19.57 -4.69 -1.23
C GLY A 68 18.63 -3.49 -1.25
N ALA A 69 19.20 -2.28 -1.39
CA ALA A 69 18.43 -1.05 -1.44
C ALA A 69 17.41 -1.10 -2.59
N GLY A 70 16.16 -0.76 -2.31
CA GLY A 70 15.09 -0.74 -3.30
C GLY A 70 14.51 -2.11 -3.66
N SER A 71 14.95 -3.19 -3.01
CA SER A 71 14.49 -4.54 -3.33
C SER A 71 13.10 -4.86 -2.76
N SER A 72 12.69 -4.20 -1.69
CA SER A 72 11.38 -4.43 -1.08
C SER A 72 10.31 -3.50 -1.68
N ASP A 73 9.10 -4.02 -1.81
CA ASP A 73 7.97 -3.30 -2.40
C ASP A 73 7.30 -2.39 -1.39
N ILE A 74 6.66 -1.33 -1.88
CA ILE A 74 5.67 -0.58 -1.11
C ILE A 74 4.30 -1.13 -1.48
N ASP A 75 3.62 -1.72 -0.51
CA ASP A 75 2.27 -2.25 -0.71
C ASP A 75 1.23 -1.24 -0.24
N VAL A 76 0.45 -0.74 -1.19
CA VAL A 76 -0.60 0.25 -0.95
C VAL A 76 -1.96 -0.40 -1.06
N THR A 77 -2.80 -0.22 -0.06
CA THR A 77 -4.20 -0.61 -0.12
C THR A 77 -5.05 0.64 -0.33
N LEU A 78 -5.86 0.62 -1.37
CA LEU A 78 -6.77 1.70 -1.73
C LEU A 78 -8.16 1.33 -1.26
N VAL A 79 -8.78 2.23 -0.49
CA VAL A 79 -10.09 1.96 0.15
C VAL A 79 -11.17 2.79 -0.53
N GLY A 80 -12.13 2.11 -1.16
CA GLY A 80 -13.24 2.77 -1.81
C GLY A 80 -13.86 1.94 -2.91
N SER A 81 -15.14 2.13 -3.16
CA SER A 81 -15.86 1.41 -4.21
C SER A 81 -15.50 1.93 -5.61
N LYS A 82 -15.24 3.22 -5.74
CA LYS A 82 -14.95 3.83 -7.05
C LYS A 82 -13.60 3.37 -7.60
N VAL A 83 -12.57 3.32 -6.76
CA VAL A 83 -11.23 2.89 -7.20
C VAL A 83 -11.25 1.42 -7.65
N MET A 84 -12.11 0.60 -7.06
CA MET A 84 -12.24 -0.81 -7.42
C MET A 84 -12.74 -1.01 -8.84
N GLU A 85 -13.43 -0.03 -9.42
CA GLU A 85 -13.92 -0.10 -10.80
C GLU A 85 -12.79 -0.18 -11.83
N ALA A 86 -11.57 0.19 -11.44
CA ALA A 86 -10.39 0.07 -12.31
C ALA A 86 -9.97 -1.40 -12.53
N TRP A 87 -10.36 -2.30 -11.64
CA TRP A 87 -10.00 -3.72 -11.76
C TRP A 87 -10.95 -4.47 -12.68
N SER A 88 -10.38 -5.34 -13.51
CA SER A 88 -11.16 -6.24 -14.35
C SER A 88 -11.90 -7.28 -13.50
N SER A 89 -12.93 -7.92 -14.05
CA SER A 89 -13.75 -8.87 -13.31
C SER A 89 -12.97 -10.07 -12.75
N ASP A 90 -11.91 -10.49 -13.43
CA ASP A 90 -11.04 -11.58 -12.97
C ASP A 90 -9.92 -11.11 -12.03
N GLY A 91 -9.84 -9.82 -11.77
CA GLY A 91 -8.88 -9.21 -10.84
C GLY A 91 -9.35 -9.14 -9.39
N PHE A 92 -10.32 -9.95 -9.00
CA PHE A 92 -10.86 -9.94 -7.63
C PHE A 92 -10.61 -11.26 -6.93
N TYR A 93 -10.21 -11.19 -5.65
CA TYR A 93 -10.28 -12.35 -4.76
C TYR A 93 -11.73 -12.60 -4.34
N ILE A 94 -12.42 -11.53 -3.92
CA ILE A 94 -13.84 -11.56 -3.56
C ILE A 94 -14.51 -10.42 -4.31
N PRO A 95 -15.35 -10.70 -5.32
CA PRO A 95 -16.02 -9.66 -6.10
C PRO A 95 -16.76 -8.65 -5.23
N GLY A 96 -16.55 -7.37 -5.51
CA GLY A 96 -17.15 -6.27 -4.77
C GLY A 96 -16.54 -6.00 -3.40
N LEU A 97 -15.56 -6.78 -2.97
CA LEU A 97 -14.96 -6.64 -1.64
C LEU A 97 -13.45 -6.44 -1.68
N HIS A 98 -12.70 -7.39 -2.24
CA HIS A 98 -11.23 -7.33 -2.29
C HIS A 98 -10.71 -7.65 -3.68
N THR A 99 -9.75 -6.84 -4.16
CA THR A 99 -9.08 -7.10 -5.43
C THR A 99 -7.81 -7.92 -5.22
N LYS A 100 -7.29 -8.47 -6.32
CA LYS A 100 -5.93 -8.98 -6.38
C LYS A 100 -4.96 -7.81 -6.49
N PRO A 101 -3.68 -7.99 -6.10
CA PRO A 101 -2.70 -6.90 -6.22
C PRO A 101 -2.35 -6.59 -7.67
N LEU A 102 -2.38 -5.29 -8.01
CA LEU A 102 -1.81 -4.77 -9.25
C LEU A 102 -0.32 -4.56 -9.03
N CYS A 103 0.51 -5.26 -9.79
CA CYS A 103 1.95 -5.24 -9.64
C CYS A 103 2.64 -5.46 -10.99
N ASP A 104 3.97 -5.41 -11.02
CA ASP A 104 4.73 -5.60 -12.26
C ASP A 104 4.52 -6.98 -12.89
N LYS A 105 4.20 -7.98 -12.08
CA LYS A 105 3.94 -9.35 -12.55
C LYS A 105 2.53 -9.54 -13.09
N ASP A 106 1.61 -8.66 -12.75
CA ASP A 106 0.20 -8.77 -13.14
C ASP A 106 -0.38 -7.38 -13.46
N PRO A 107 0.14 -6.72 -14.51
CA PRO A 107 -0.24 -5.34 -14.82
C PRO A 107 -1.60 -5.21 -15.50
N ASP A 108 -2.17 -6.29 -16.00
CA ASP A 108 -3.36 -6.24 -16.85
C ASP A 108 -4.68 -6.25 -16.07
N ILE A 109 -4.63 -6.48 -14.76
CA ILE A 109 -5.85 -6.57 -13.95
C ILE A 109 -6.49 -5.21 -13.65
N ALA A 110 -5.71 -4.12 -13.73
CA ALA A 110 -6.20 -2.75 -13.54
C ALA A 110 -5.36 -1.80 -14.39
N PRO A 111 -5.38 -1.92 -15.72
CA PRO A 111 -4.41 -1.23 -16.59
C PRO A 111 -4.46 0.29 -16.51
N SER A 112 -5.60 0.88 -16.20
CA SER A 112 -5.74 2.33 -16.10
C SER A 112 -4.94 2.94 -14.94
N LEU A 113 -4.56 2.14 -13.95
CA LEU A 113 -3.77 2.62 -12.80
C LEU A 113 -2.27 2.47 -12.99
N ASN A 114 -1.82 1.79 -14.03
CA ASN A 114 -0.38 1.59 -14.27
C ASN A 114 0.40 2.88 -14.49
N PRO A 115 -0.10 3.89 -15.23
CA PRO A 115 0.66 5.15 -15.36
C PRO A 115 0.94 5.81 -14.01
N LEU A 116 -0.02 5.83 -13.10
CA LEU A 116 0.16 6.35 -11.74
C LEU A 116 1.16 5.49 -10.97
N ARG A 117 0.98 4.16 -10.99
CA ARG A 117 1.84 3.21 -10.28
C ARG A 117 3.28 3.33 -10.75
N GLU A 118 3.51 3.37 -12.07
CA GLU A 118 4.84 3.50 -12.66
C GLU A 118 5.50 4.83 -12.28
N SER A 119 4.75 5.92 -12.27
CA SER A 119 5.29 7.22 -11.87
C SER A 119 5.69 7.25 -10.41
N LEU A 120 4.95 6.55 -9.55
CA LEU A 120 5.31 6.39 -8.13
C LEU A 120 6.56 5.54 -7.96
N GLN A 121 6.71 4.48 -8.76
CA GLN A 121 7.92 3.65 -8.74
C GLN A 121 9.16 4.45 -9.11
N LYS A 122 9.05 5.35 -10.08
CA LYS A 122 10.14 6.25 -10.45
C LYS A 122 10.46 7.22 -9.32
N LEU A 123 9.42 7.74 -8.65
CA LEU A 123 9.59 8.70 -7.57
C LEU A 123 10.34 8.10 -6.39
N VAL A 124 10.03 6.86 -6.01
CA VAL A 124 10.57 6.24 -4.80
C VAL A 124 11.70 5.24 -5.06
N GLY A 125 11.93 4.86 -6.32
CA GLY A 125 13.04 3.96 -6.69
C GLY A 125 12.83 2.50 -6.26
N ARG A 126 11.58 2.04 -6.19
CA ARG A 126 11.23 0.65 -5.83
C ARG A 126 9.87 0.27 -6.36
N PRO A 127 9.55 -1.04 -6.40
CA PRO A 127 8.23 -1.49 -6.83
C PRO A 127 7.13 -0.96 -5.91
N VAL A 128 6.01 -0.57 -6.50
CA VAL A 128 4.80 -0.13 -5.79
C VAL A 128 3.65 -1.00 -6.28
N ASN A 129 2.94 -1.61 -5.35
CA ASN A 129 1.81 -2.49 -5.65
C ASN A 129 0.53 -1.87 -5.09
N PHE A 130 -0.56 -2.01 -5.86
CA PHE A 130 -1.88 -1.52 -5.44
C PHE A 130 -2.83 -2.69 -5.25
N GLN A 131 -3.55 -2.69 -4.14
CA GLN A 131 -4.68 -3.58 -3.91
C GLN A 131 -5.83 -2.71 -3.42
N ALA A 132 -7.07 -3.05 -3.75
CA ALA A 132 -8.21 -2.25 -3.34
C ALA A 132 -9.21 -3.08 -2.55
N THR A 133 -9.92 -2.41 -1.66
CA THR A 133 -11.01 -3.01 -0.87
C THR A 133 -12.12 -1.99 -0.67
N SER A 134 -13.35 -2.49 -0.56
CA SER A 134 -14.49 -1.66 -0.15
C SER A 134 -14.63 -1.57 1.36
N SER A 135 -13.94 -2.43 2.12
CA SER A 135 -13.97 -2.45 3.59
C SER A 135 -12.60 -2.75 4.17
N LEU A 136 -11.99 -1.74 4.77
CA LEU A 136 -10.68 -1.91 5.41
C LEU A 136 -10.74 -2.89 6.59
N VAL A 137 -11.82 -2.88 7.36
CA VAL A 137 -11.98 -3.79 8.51
C VAL A 137 -11.99 -5.24 8.05
N ILE A 138 -12.79 -5.56 7.03
CA ILE A 138 -12.86 -6.92 6.49
C ILE A 138 -11.55 -7.30 5.81
N TYR A 139 -10.93 -6.37 5.11
CA TYR A 139 -9.64 -6.56 4.47
C TYR A 139 -8.56 -6.93 5.50
N GLY A 140 -8.51 -6.22 6.62
CA GLY A 140 -7.58 -6.51 7.71
C GLY A 140 -7.75 -7.93 8.26
N ARG A 141 -8.99 -8.42 8.32
CA ARG A 141 -9.29 -9.78 8.75
C ARG A 141 -8.94 -10.81 7.67
N ASP A 142 -9.41 -10.59 6.43
CA ASP A 142 -9.38 -11.61 5.37
C ASP A 142 -8.05 -11.68 4.62
N VAL A 143 -7.38 -10.55 4.45
CA VAL A 143 -6.16 -10.45 3.64
C VAL A 143 -4.93 -10.28 4.52
N LEU A 144 -4.99 -9.41 5.52
CA LEU A 144 -3.86 -9.13 6.39
C LEU A 144 -3.76 -10.06 7.59
N PHE A 145 -4.81 -10.83 7.89
CA PHE A 145 -4.86 -11.76 9.03
C PHE A 145 -4.45 -11.09 10.36
N GLY A 146 -4.91 -9.86 10.57
CA GLY A 146 -4.59 -9.09 11.76
C GLY A 146 -3.24 -8.40 11.77
N GLU A 147 -2.46 -8.49 10.69
CA GLU A 147 -1.20 -7.76 10.56
C GLU A 147 -1.44 -6.25 10.64
N PRO A 148 -0.53 -5.49 11.26
CA PRO A 148 -0.69 -4.05 11.37
C PRO A 148 -0.59 -3.34 10.02
N TYR A 149 -1.31 -2.25 9.90
CA TYR A 149 -1.29 -1.38 8.73
C TYR A 149 -1.29 0.08 9.20
N PHE A 150 -1.00 1.00 8.29
CA PHE A 150 -0.95 2.43 8.59
C PHE A 150 -1.87 3.20 7.64
N VAL A 151 -2.85 3.91 8.19
CA VAL A 151 -3.77 4.74 7.40
C VAL A 151 -3.09 6.08 7.14
N VAL A 152 -2.75 6.32 5.87
CA VAL A 152 -2.17 7.60 5.44
C VAL A 152 -3.26 8.63 5.22
N VAL A 153 -4.31 8.23 4.46
CA VAL A 153 -5.48 9.05 4.18
C VAL A 153 -6.71 8.20 4.43
N PRO A 154 -7.58 8.57 5.37
CA PRO A 154 -8.81 7.80 5.60
C PRO A 154 -9.76 7.90 4.40
N SER A 155 -10.55 6.85 4.17
CA SER A 155 -11.56 6.86 3.13
C SER A 155 -12.60 7.95 3.42
N GLY A 156 -12.90 8.77 2.42
CA GLY A 156 -13.94 9.78 2.48
C GLY A 156 -15.26 9.32 1.87
N GLU A 157 -15.33 8.06 1.39
CA GLU A 157 -16.59 7.52 0.86
C GLU A 157 -17.52 7.16 2.00
N THR A 158 -18.76 7.58 1.88
CA THR A 158 -19.81 7.15 2.80
C THR A 158 -20.33 5.77 2.40
N ALA A 159 -20.51 4.93 3.38
CA ALA A 159 -21.05 3.60 3.16
C ALA A 159 -22.50 3.65 2.62
#